data_52001227797672549c01ba940c0579be
#
_entry.id   52001227797672549c01ba940c0579be
#
_cell.length_a   1.000
_cell.length_b   1.000
_cell.length_c   1.000
_cell.angle_alpha   90.00
_cell.angle_beta   90.00
_cell.angle_gamma   90.00
#
_symmetry.space_group_name_H-M   'P 1'
#
loop_
_entity.id
_entity.type
_entity.pdbx_description
1 polymer ?
#
loop_
_entity_poly.entity_id
_entity_poly.type
_entity_poly.pdbx_seq_one_letter_code
_entity_poly.pdbx_strand_id
1 'polypeptide(L)'
;MELSSGHKSVGTDFASVTINASGKSAIVGIGRERTFLKTVRLPKVGSDDLRQLVFVQWKSLFPIDEADAAFCAHQTSDVTADGVLTVVAAVRTSDLIDIREQLASKGIKQVRFVPMAVSAAAALASIGVTDGLVVDGNGSQTTFDLVAGGDTVLSRSVLHAESPEIEAKRTLLADGQSTAQVFTTANVAFPGAQVLSTDLLSSLADVSGHDLISRQEQGKELAATTKKSNRLSIYFLIAAALLVAVVLTQRFDEEQVVIKGEATWAKRVAKARSNRKIAELESKKQTDFTNLLDPAFAPGQRLSDALATITISAPQSVWLTGVNMDRGRPLQIRGTALTNEAVTQFVNTLGASDRFRDVQLVNASTAKIEQTEVVNFTMNVTAVANVPLPKPIKSKKAAGTSKGSDKS
;
A
#
# COMPACT_ATOMS: atom_id res chain seq x y z
N MET A 1 5.31 11.94 21.00
CA MET A 1 5.63 13.09 20.11
C MET A 1 6.89 13.76 20.63
N GLU A 2 7.92 13.87 19.82
CA GLU A 2 9.14 14.62 20.15
C GLU A 2 9.18 15.92 19.37
N LEU A 3 9.51 17.01 20.02
CA LEU A 3 9.58 18.33 19.41
C LEU A 3 11.05 18.69 19.14
N SER A 4 11.33 19.43 18.08
CA SER A 4 12.68 19.84 17.71
C SER A 4 13.42 20.65 18.79
N SER A 5 12.71 21.11 19.81
CA SER A 5 13.24 21.76 21.01
C SER A 5 13.64 20.78 22.11
N GLY A 6 13.59 19.47 21.88
CA GLY A 6 13.83 18.43 22.87
C GLY A 6 12.67 18.19 23.86
N HIS A 7 11.53 18.86 23.65
CA HIS A 7 10.34 18.60 24.47
C HIS A 7 9.62 17.35 23.95
N LYS A 8 9.31 16.46 24.89
CA LYS A 8 8.56 15.24 24.62
C LYS A 8 7.16 15.35 25.18
N SER A 9 6.20 14.83 24.45
CA SER A 9 4.83 14.70 24.93
C SER A 9 4.24 13.40 24.42
N VAL A 10 3.69 12.61 25.35
CA VAL A 10 3.00 11.36 25.04
C VAL A 10 1.52 11.58 25.31
N GLY A 11 0.68 11.27 24.34
CA GLY A 11 -0.76 11.35 24.47
C GLY A 11 -1.47 10.59 23.39
N THR A 12 -2.59 9.99 23.71
CA THR A 12 -3.51 9.36 22.77
C THR A 12 -4.40 10.38 22.06
N ASP A 13 -4.55 11.55 22.69
CA ASP A 13 -5.29 12.69 22.17
C ASP A 13 -4.39 13.91 22.08
N PHE A 14 -4.08 14.34 20.86
CA PHE A 14 -3.27 15.53 20.60
C PHE A 14 -3.94 16.84 21.04
N ALA A 15 -5.27 16.86 21.21
CA ALA A 15 -5.98 18.02 21.66
C ALA A 15 -5.61 18.36 23.13
N SER A 16 -5.39 17.33 23.94
CA SER A 16 -5.02 17.47 25.37
C SER A 16 -3.54 17.77 25.60
N VAL A 17 -2.68 17.58 24.58
CA VAL A 17 -1.25 17.82 24.71
C VAL A 17 -0.93 19.31 24.69
N THR A 18 -0.39 19.82 25.80
CA THR A 18 0.12 21.18 25.88
C THR A 18 1.50 21.25 25.22
N ILE A 19 1.58 21.98 24.11
CA ILE A 19 2.84 22.17 23.39
C ILE A 19 3.43 23.51 23.77
N ASN A 20 4.44 23.50 24.60
CA ASN A 20 5.20 24.69 25.01
C ASN A 20 6.42 24.90 24.10
N ALA A 21 6.30 24.61 22.81
CA ALA A 21 7.42 24.70 21.90
C ALA A 21 7.36 25.90 20.99
N SER A 22 8.44 26.62 20.92
CA SER A 22 8.70 27.63 19.89
C SER A 22 9.16 27.04 18.55
N GLY A 23 9.27 25.71 18.46
CA GLY A 23 9.72 24.97 17.29
C GLY A 23 8.67 24.95 16.18
N LYS A 24 9.14 25.02 14.91
CA LYS A 24 8.29 24.95 13.72
C LYS A 24 8.11 23.54 13.19
N SER A 25 8.79 22.56 13.75
CA SER A 25 8.82 21.16 13.30
C SER A 25 8.59 20.18 14.44
N ALA A 26 7.97 19.04 14.11
CA ALA A 26 7.75 17.93 15.04
C ALA A 26 7.97 16.59 14.35
N ILE A 27 8.41 15.60 15.13
CA ILE A 27 8.41 14.18 14.75
C ILE A 27 7.28 13.52 15.53
N VAL A 28 6.41 12.83 14.83
CA VAL A 28 5.25 12.14 15.41
C VAL A 28 5.37 10.65 15.17
N GLY A 29 5.48 9.90 16.25
CA GLY A 29 5.39 8.44 16.23
C GLY A 29 3.94 7.99 16.09
N ILE A 30 3.63 7.25 15.04
CA ILE A 30 2.31 6.66 14.86
C ILE A 30 2.26 5.32 15.57
N GLY A 31 1.29 5.18 16.47
CA GLY A 31 1.12 3.97 17.28
C GLY A 31 0.88 2.71 16.42
N ARG A 32 1.22 1.57 17.00
CA ARG A 32 1.16 0.27 16.31
C ARG A 32 -0.26 -0.16 15.99
N GLU A 33 -1.25 0.32 16.74
CA GLU A 33 -2.68 0.07 16.53
C GLU A 33 -3.21 0.71 15.24
N ARG A 34 -2.49 1.72 14.71
CA ARG A 34 -2.82 2.41 13.46
C ARG A 34 -1.86 2.08 12.33
N THR A 35 -0.80 1.31 12.63
CA THR A 35 0.26 1.00 11.68
C THR A 35 0.19 -0.46 11.26
N PHE A 36 0.13 -0.70 9.96
CA PHE A 36 0.34 -2.03 9.38
C PHE A 36 1.81 -2.18 9.04
N LEU A 37 2.50 -3.10 9.68
CA LEU A 37 3.89 -3.43 9.38
C LEU A 37 3.95 -4.82 8.75
N LYS A 38 4.63 -4.93 7.62
CA LYS A 38 4.85 -6.17 6.88
C LYS A 38 6.29 -6.26 6.41
N THR A 39 6.79 -7.47 6.38
CA THR A 39 8.07 -7.80 5.75
C THR A 39 7.84 -8.57 4.46
N VAL A 40 8.59 -8.25 3.44
CA VAL A 40 8.52 -8.90 2.12
C VAL A 40 9.92 -8.93 1.50
N ARG A 41 10.25 -9.98 0.74
CA ARG A 41 11.49 -10.01 -0.03
C ARG A 41 11.28 -9.38 -1.38
N LEU A 42 12.07 -8.34 -1.67
CA LEU A 42 12.04 -7.59 -2.91
C LEU A 42 13.44 -7.56 -3.55
N PRO A 43 13.53 -7.37 -4.87
CA PRO A 43 14.81 -7.12 -5.51
C PRO A 43 15.53 -5.94 -4.88
N LYS A 44 16.86 -5.96 -4.86
CA LYS A 44 17.66 -4.81 -4.41
C LYS A 44 17.57 -3.68 -5.43
N VAL A 45 16.98 -2.57 -5.02
CA VAL A 45 16.73 -1.40 -5.88
C VAL A 45 16.95 -0.10 -5.10
N GLY A 46 16.95 1.02 -5.81
CA GLY A 46 16.96 2.34 -5.17
C GLY A 46 15.63 2.68 -4.47
N SER A 47 15.66 3.70 -3.62
CA SER A 47 14.50 4.10 -2.80
C SER A 47 13.23 4.40 -3.61
N ASP A 48 13.38 5.04 -4.77
CA ASP A 48 12.25 5.42 -5.62
C ASP A 48 11.64 4.21 -6.33
N ASP A 49 12.49 3.31 -6.83
CA ASP A 49 12.07 2.05 -7.45
C ASP A 49 11.45 1.10 -6.41
N LEU A 50 11.99 1.12 -5.18
CA LEU A 50 11.44 0.33 -4.06
C LEU A 50 9.98 0.69 -3.78
N ARG A 51 9.66 1.97 -3.77
CA ARG A 51 8.29 2.44 -3.57
C ARG A 51 7.36 1.95 -4.69
N GLN A 52 7.81 1.95 -5.94
CA GLN A 52 7.04 1.43 -7.06
C GLN A 52 6.80 -0.07 -6.94
N LEU A 53 7.80 -0.85 -6.52
CA LEU A 53 7.65 -2.28 -6.29
C LEU A 53 6.63 -2.60 -5.19
N VAL A 54 6.64 -1.82 -4.10
CA VAL A 54 5.64 -1.94 -3.03
C VAL A 54 4.24 -1.67 -3.55
N PHE A 55 4.05 -0.65 -4.41
CA PHE A 55 2.76 -0.36 -5.02
C PHE A 55 2.24 -1.51 -5.88
N VAL A 56 3.09 -2.16 -6.65
CA VAL A 56 2.70 -3.34 -7.45
C VAL A 56 2.15 -4.45 -6.58
N GLN A 57 2.71 -4.63 -5.37
CA GLN A 57 2.30 -5.67 -4.43
C GLN A 57 1.29 -5.20 -3.37
N TRP A 58 0.83 -3.95 -3.44
CA TRP A 58 0.04 -3.29 -2.39
C TRP A 58 -1.13 -4.13 -1.90
N LYS A 59 -1.94 -4.63 -2.82
CA LYS A 59 -3.15 -5.41 -2.50
C LYS A 59 -2.88 -6.71 -1.75
N SER A 60 -1.69 -7.29 -1.88
CA SER A 60 -1.28 -8.48 -1.15
C SER A 60 -0.69 -8.16 0.21
N LEU A 61 -0.15 -6.96 0.38
CA LEU A 61 0.50 -6.52 1.61
C LEU A 61 -0.49 -5.93 2.61
N PHE A 62 -1.40 -5.06 2.15
CA PHE A 62 -2.20 -4.23 3.05
C PHE A 62 -3.69 -4.29 2.76
N PRO A 63 -4.54 -4.27 3.83
CA PRO A 63 -5.99 -4.26 3.70
C PRO A 63 -6.60 -2.87 3.44
N ILE A 64 -5.77 -1.84 3.24
CA ILE A 64 -6.18 -0.45 2.95
C ILE A 64 -5.93 -0.12 1.49
N ASP A 65 -6.72 0.80 0.92
CA ASP A 65 -6.52 1.25 -0.45
C ASP A 65 -5.21 2.06 -0.55
N GLU A 66 -4.48 1.88 -1.64
CA GLU A 66 -3.22 2.60 -1.88
C GLU A 66 -3.40 4.12 -1.96
N ALA A 67 -4.58 4.57 -2.41
CA ALA A 67 -4.92 5.99 -2.51
C ALA A 67 -5.10 6.64 -1.13
N ASP A 68 -5.54 5.85 -0.15
CA ASP A 68 -5.85 6.30 1.21
C ASP A 68 -4.70 5.99 2.20
N ALA A 69 -3.54 5.61 1.69
CA ALA A 69 -2.41 5.20 2.50
C ALA A 69 -1.22 6.18 2.41
N ALA A 70 -0.57 6.36 3.54
CA ALA A 70 0.80 6.84 3.63
C ALA A 70 1.69 5.67 4.07
N PHE A 71 2.85 5.52 3.47
CA PHE A 71 3.73 4.40 3.79
C PHE A 71 5.20 4.78 3.70
N CYS A 72 6.02 3.96 4.35
CA CYS A 72 7.46 3.91 4.16
C CYS A 72 7.89 2.48 3.81
N ALA A 73 9.01 2.36 3.09
CA ALA A 73 9.63 1.09 2.78
C ALA A 73 11.15 1.22 2.94
N HIS A 74 11.74 0.27 3.63
CA HIS A 74 13.17 0.22 3.90
C HIS A 74 13.72 -1.18 3.61
N GLN A 75 14.81 -1.27 2.86
CA GLN A 75 15.53 -2.53 2.62
C GLN A 75 16.54 -2.74 3.74
N THR A 76 16.41 -3.88 4.42
CA THR A 76 17.30 -4.27 5.52
C THR A 76 18.65 -4.76 5.00
N SER A 77 19.55 -5.09 5.90
CA SER A 77 20.83 -5.72 5.57
C SER A 77 20.71 -7.22 5.22
N ASP A 78 19.54 -7.84 5.44
CA ASP A 78 19.29 -9.27 5.14
C ASP A 78 19.07 -9.48 3.64
N VAL A 79 20.10 -10.00 2.98
CA VAL A 79 20.12 -10.27 1.54
C VAL A 79 20.24 -11.78 1.32
N THR A 80 19.31 -12.35 0.56
CA THR A 80 19.31 -13.75 0.14
C THR A 80 19.21 -13.89 -1.37
N ALA A 81 19.25 -15.13 -1.89
CA ALA A 81 19.04 -15.38 -3.32
C ALA A 81 17.66 -14.90 -3.81
N ASP A 82 16.64 -14.90 -2.94
CA ASP A 82 15.27 -14.49 -3.26
C ASP A 82 15.07 -12.97 -3.16
N GLY A 83 16.09 -12.22 -2.78
CA GLY A 83 16.05 -10.76 -2.67
C GLY A 83 16.45 -10.22 -1.30
N VAL A 84 16.17 -8.94 -1.07
CA VAL A 84 16.44 -8.23 0.17
C VAL A 84 15.18 -8.20 1.02
N LEU A 85 15.30 -8.53 2.30
CA LEU A 85 14.20 -8.37 3.23
C LEU A 85 13.85 -6.88 3.32
N THR A 86 12.61 -6.55 3.04
CA THR A 86 12.11 -5.17 3.00
C THR A 86 11.03 -5.03 4.06
N VAL A 87 11.19 -4.07 4.93
CA VAL A 87 10.18 -3.67 5.91
C VAL A 87 9.31 -2.59 5.28
N VAL A 88 8.01 -2.80 5.27
CA VAL A 88 7.03 -1.83 4.77
C VAL A 88 6.05 -1.53 5.88
N ALA A 89 5.89 -0.27 6.21
CA ALA A 89 4.88 0.18 7.15
C ALA A 89 3.89 1.13 6.46
N ALA A 90 2.61 0.93 6.70
CA ALA A 90 1.53 1.71 6.11
C ALA A 90 0.53 2.17 7.17
N VAL A 91 -0.05 3.35 6.97
CA VAL A 91 -1.07 3.98 7.81
C VAL A 91 -2.13 4.62 6.93
N ARG A 92 -3.31 4.83 7.46
CA ARG A 92 -4.35 5.60 6.75
C ARG A 92 -3.96 7.07 6.68
N THR A 93 -4.07 7.66 5.51
CA THR A 93 -3.78 9.09 5.29
C THR A 93 -4.71 9.99 6.14
N SER A 94 -5.95 9.58 6.37
CA SER A 94 -6.89 10.30 7.26
C SER A 94 -6.29 10.55 8.63
N ASP A 95 -5.70 9.52 9.26
CA ASP A 95 -5.12 9.62 10.60
C ASP A 95 -3.98 10.65 10.66
N LEU A 96 -3.20 10.76 9.57
CA LEU A 96 -2.11 11.73 9.48
C LEU A 96 -2.60 13.15 9.25
N ILE A 97 -3.67 13.31 8.47
CA ILE A 97 -4.28 14.62 8.19
C ILE A 97 -4.82 15.22 9.48
N ASP A 98 -5.59 14.44 10.25
CA ASP A 98 -6.18 14.89 11.52
C ASP A 98 -5.09 15.36 12.52
N ILE A 99 -4.02 14.58 12.65
CA ILE A 99 -2.91 14.95 13.51
C ILE A 99 -2.19 16.21 13.01
N ARG A 100 -1.97 16.30 11.70
CA ARG A 100 -1.33 17.47 11.09
C ARG A 100 -2.13 18.75 11.30
N GLU A 101 -3.46 18.69 11.16
CA GLU A 101 -4.35 19.83 11.39
C GLU A 101 -4.31 20.28 12.85
N GLN A 102 -4.37 19.33 13.79
CA GLN A 102 -4.25 19.62 15.21
C GLN A 102 -2.90 20.27 15.57
N LEU A 103 -1.80 19.79 14.99
CA LEU A 103 -0.47 20.37 15.20
C LEU A 103 -0.33 21.75 14.53
N ALA A 104 -0.92 21.92 13.35
CA ALA A 104 -0.93 23.20 12.65
C ALA A 104 -1.68 24.28 13.45
N SER A 105 -2.81 23.94 14.09
CA SER A 105 -3.54 24.85 14.98
C SER A 105 -2.71 25.32 16.18
N LYS A 106 -1.71 24.50 16.58
CA LYS A 106 -0.73 24.80 17.65
C LYS A 106 0.56 25.47 17.13
N GLY A 107 0.59 25.86 15.85
CA GLY A 107 1.72 26.59 15.23
C GLY A 107 2.83 25.72 14.64
N ILE A 108 2.71 24.40 14.70
CA ILE A 108 3.70 23.48 14.12
C ILE A 108 3.35 23.23 12.66
N LYS A 109 4.23 23.68 11.75
CA LYS A 109 3.98 23.63 10.30
C LYS A 109 4.65 22.44 9.60
N GLN A 110 5.76 21.96 10.16
CA GLN A 110 6.49 20.82 9.59
C GLN A 110 6.33 19.62 10.49
N VAL A 111 5.70 18.59 9.96
CA VAL A 111 5.44 17.34 10.71
C VAL A 111 6.00 16.18 9.91
N ARG A 112 6.87 15.41 10.56
CA ARG A 112 7.40 14.16 10.07
C ARG A 112 6.70 13.02 10.80
N PHE A 113 6.06 12.13 10.08
CA PHE A 113 5.38 10.97 10.63
C PHE A 113 6.24 9.74 10.47
N VAL A 114 6.43 8.98 11.55
CA VAL A 114 7.26 7.79 11.60
C VAL A 114 6.48 6.68 12.31
N PRO A 115 6.51 5.42 11.84
CA PRO A 115 5.92 4.31 12.59
C PRO A 115 6.60 4.15 13.94
N MET A 116 5.84 4.08 15.03
CA MET A 116 6.42 3.90 16.38
C MET A 116 7.20 2.59 16.50
N ALA A 117 6.86 1.58 15.70
CA ALA A 117 7.55 0.29 15.70
C ALA A 117 9.05 0.39 15.41
N VAL A 118 9.47 1.31 14.52
CA VAL A 118 10.89 1.43 14.14
C VAL A 118 11.76 2.06 15.24
N SER A 119 11.15 2.68 16.25
CA SER A 119 11.89 3.21 17.39
C SER A 119 12.58 2.12 18.23
N ALA A 120 12.05 0.89 18.18
CA ALA A 120 12.64 -0.25 18.87
C ALA A 120 14.04 -0.57 18.33
N ALA A 121 14.21 -0.59 17.02
CA ALA A 121 15.52 -0.77 16.38
C ALA A 121 16.49 0.36 16.75
N ALA A 122 16.03 1.62 16.70
CA ALA A 122 16.85 2.77 17.07
C ALA A 122 17.26 2.73 18.57
N ALA A 123 16.34 2.32 19.44
CA ALA A 123 16.64 2.17 20.87
C ALA A 123 17.69 1.08 21.12
N LEU A 124 17.60 -0.08 20.46
CA LEU A 124 18.62 -1.13 20.57
C LEU A 124 19.96 -0.68 19.96
N ALA A 125 19.95 0.00 18.84
CA ALA A 125 21.16 0.55 18.23
C ALA A 125 21.90 1.51 19.17
N SER A 126 21.18 2.29 19.98
CA SER A 126 21.79 3.22 20.95
C SER A 126 22.62 2.52 22.05
N ILE A 127 22.34 1.23 22.29
CA ILE A 127 23.08 0.38 23.25
C ILE A 127 23.98 -0.64 22.52
N GLY A 128 24.17 -0.52 21.21
CA GLY A 128 25.03 -1.37 20.39
C GLY A 128 24.47 -2.78 20.11
N VAL A 129 23.15 -2.96 20.21
CA VAL A 129 22.47 -4.24 19.96
C VAL A 129 21.72 -4.16 18.63
N THR A 130 21.84 -5.21 17.82
CA THR A 130 21.21 -5.31 16.50
C THR A 130 20.02 -6.28 16.46
N ASP A 131 19.91 -7.15 17.47
CA ASP A 131 18.94 -8.24 17.47
C ASP A 131 18.28 -8.37 18.84
N GLY A 132 16.97 -8.46 18.88
CA GLY A 132 16.25 -8.65 20.15
C GLY A 132 14.77 -8.37 20.05
N LEU A 133 14.04 -8.72 21.12
CA LEU A 133 12.64 -8.43 21.28
C LEU A 133 12.45 -7.26 22.25
N VAL A 134 11.89 -6.16 21.78
CA VAL A 134 11.55 -5.02 22.62
C VAL A 134 10.09 -5.11 23.03
N VAL A 135 9.85 -5.06 24.33
CA VAL A 135 8.51 -5.07 24.94
C VAL A 135 8.25 -3.71 25.57
N ASP A 136 7.18 -3.06 25.13
CA ASP A 136 6.75 -1.75 25.64
C ASP A 136 5.26 -1.77 26.00
N GLY A 137 4.81 -0.89 26.86
CA GLY A 137 3.41 -0.83 27.27
C GLY A 137 2.96 0.54 27.74
N ASN A 138 1.67 0.80 27.58
CA ASN A 138 1.02 2.04 28.03
C ASN A 138 -0.14 1.79 29.02
N GLY A 139 -0.08 0.69 29.78
CA GLY A 139 -1.09 0.29 30.77
C GLY A 139 -2.26 -0.52 30.21
N SER A 140 -2.79 -0.22 29.05
CA SER A 140 -3.88 -0.99 28.40
C SER A 140 -3.39 -1.88 27.26
N GLN A 141 -2.24 -1.59 26.71
CA GLN A 141 -1.70 -2.23 25.52
C GLN A 141 -0.22 -2.55 25.73
N THR A 142 0.18 -3.75 25.37
CA THR A 142 1.57 -4.18 25.34
C THR A 142 1.99 -4.42 23.91
N THR A 143 3.14 -3.90 23.52
CA THR A 143 3.69 -4.02 22.18
C THR A 143 4.95 -4.88 22.22
N PHE A 144 5.14 -5.64 21.16
CA PHE A 144 6.24 -6.58 20.98
C PHE A 144 6.85 -6.28 19.61
N ASP A 145 8.05 -5.72 19.62
CA ASP A 145 8.79 -5.37 18.41
C ASP A 145 10.01 -6.24 18.29
N LEU A 146 10.04 -7.12 17.31
CA LEU A 146 11.20 -7.95 17.01
C LEU A 146 12.14 -7.19 16.07
N VAL A 147 13.36 -7.03 16.53
CA VAL A 147 14.45 -6.40 15.79
C VAL A 147 15.42 -7.48 15.35
N ALA A 148 15.76 -7.50 14.07
CA ALA A 148 16.76 -8.38 13.49
C ALA A 148 17.63 -7.60 12.51
N GLY A 149 18.95 -7.74 12.65
CA GLY A 149 19.92 -7.03 11.83
C GLY A 149 19.85 -5.51 11.92
N GLY A 150 19.34 -4.96 13.01
CA GLY A 150 19.17 -3.52 13.25
C GLY A 150 17.88 -2.93 12.70
N ASP A 151 16.96 -3.75 12.16
CA ASP A 151 15.67 -3.33 11.64
C ASP A 151 14.51 -4.00 12.37
N THR A 152 13.39 -3.30 12.57
CA THR A 152 12.19 -3.90 13.15
C THR A 152 11.47 -4.73 12.09
N VAL A 153 11.57 -6.06 12.19
CA VAL A 153 11.03 -7.00 11.20
C VAL A 153 9.61 -7.45 11.51
N LEU A 154 9.23 -7.44 12.78
CA LEU A 154 7.87 -7.79 13.22
C LEU A 154 7.45 -6.85 14.35
N SER A 155 6.22 -6.37 14.28
CA SER A 155 5.62 -5.54 15.32
C SER A 155 4.21 -6.04 15.61
N ARG A 156 3.92 -6.28 16.88
CA ARG A 156 2.63 -6.77 17.33
C ARG A 156 2.17 -6.00 18.57
N SER A 157 0.89 -5.74 18.61
CA SER A 157 0.25 -5.08 19.74
C SER A 157 -0.84 -5.97 20.32
N VAL A 158 -0.89 -6.07 21.62
CA VAL A 158 -1.87 -6.88 22.37
C VAL A 158 -2.54 -6.01 23.43
N LEU A 159 -3.88 -5.97 23.39
CA LEU A 159 -4.68 -5.31 24.43
C LEU A 159 -4.74 -6.22 25.65
N HIS A 160 -4.50 -5.66 26.83
CA HIS A 160 -4.59 -6.36 28.11
C HIS A 160 -3.84 -7.71 28.13
N ALA A 161 -2.54 -7.69 27.79
CA ALA A 161 -1.73 -8.90 27.85
C ALA A 161 -1.68 -9.45 29.27
N GLU A 162 -2.38 -10.56 29.53
CA GLU A 162 -2.41 -11.22 30.83
C GLU A 162 -1.03 -11.77 31.19
N SER A 163 -0.26 -12.24 30.23
CA SER A 163 1.13 -12.72 30.41
C SER A 163 2.00 -12.24 29.26
N PRO A 164 2.78 -11.18 29.45
CA PRO A 164 3.72 -10.67 28.47
C PRO A 164 4.72 -11.74 27.98
N GLU A 165 5.11 -12.70 28.83
CA GLU A 165 6.05 -13.75 28.44
C GLU A 165 5.46 -14.73 27.43
N ILE A 166 4.18 -15.08 27.55
CA ILE A 166 3.49 -15.95 26.60
C ILE A 166 3.35 -15.23 25.26
N GLU A 167 2.98 -13.96 25.28
CA GLU A 167 2.84 -13.18 24.07
C GLU A 167 4.20 -12.90 23.40
N ALA A 168 5.27 -12.71 24.15
CA ALA A 168 6.63 -12.63 23.63
C ALA A 168 7.03 -13.93 22.91
N LYS A 169 6.79 -15.09 23.51
CA LYS A 169 7.03 -16.38 22.85
C LYS A 169 6.22 -16.56 21.57
N ARG A 170 4.94 -16.16 21.57
CA ARG A 170 4.10 -16.19 20.37
C ARG A 170 4.64 -15.29 19.27
N THR A 171 5.17 -14.12 19.63
CA THR A 171 5.77 -13.18 18.69
C THR A 171 7.04 -13.75 18.08
N LEU A 172 7.92 -14.36 18.86
CA LEU A 172 9.12 -15.03 18.36
C LEU A 172 8.79 -16.21 17.44
N LEU A 173 7.83 -17.04 17.83
CA LEU A 173 7.38 -18.18 17.01
C LEU A 173 6.77 -17.73 15.67
N ALA A 174 6.12 -16.57 15.62
CA ALA A 174 5.56 -16.02 14.38
C ALA A 174 6.65 -15.67 13.35
N ASP A 175 7.87 -15.36 13.79
CA ASP A 175 9.04 -15.14 12.95
C ASP A 175 9.93 -16.39 12.80
N GLY A 176 9.48 -17.54 13.29
CA GLY A 176 10.24 -18.79 13.26
C GLY A 176 11.43 -18.86 14.24
N GLN A 177 11.53 -17.90 15.17
CA GLN A 177 12.57 -17.87 16.20
C GLN A 177 12.09 -18.59 17.46
N SER A 178 12.98 -19.26 18.16
CA SER A 178 12.68 -19.93 19.43
C SER A 178 13.11 -19.11 20.66
N THR A 179 14.12 -18.27 20.49
CA THR A 179 14.72 -17.46 21.57
C THR A 179 15.23 -16.14 21.03
N ALA A 180 15.08 -15.08 21.82
CA ALA A 180 15.73 -13.79 21.60
C ALA A 180 16.04 -13.13 22.94
N GLN A 181 17.01 -12.24 22.97
CA GLN A 181 17.22 -11.37 24.12
C GLN A 181 16.04 -10.41 24.23
N VAL A 182 15.45 -10.32 25.41
CA VAL A 182 14.29 -9.47 25.65
C VAL A 182 14.72 -8.19 26.33
N PHE A 183 14.25 -7.08 25.78
CA PHE A 183 14.43 -5.74 26.30
C PHE A 183 13.06 -5.18 26.67
N THR A 184 12.98 -4.40 27.70
CA THR A 184 11.74 -3.78 28.15
C THR A 184 11.93 -2.31 28.41
N THR A 185 10.86 -1.53 28.22
CA THR A 185 10.81 -0.17 28.74
C THR A 185 10.48 -0.20 30.26
N ALA A 186 10.66 0.91 30.93
CA ALA A 186 10.34 1.03 32.36
C ALA A 186 8.84 0.82 32.67
N ASN A 187 7.99 0.82 31.62
CA ASN A 187 6.53 0.72 31.76
C ASN A 187 6.00 -0.73 31.87
N VAL A 188 6.85 -1.73 31.58
CA VAL A 188 6.45 -3.13 31.55
C VAL A 188 7.38 -3.95 32.43
N ALA A 189 6.82 -4.63 33.41
CA ALA A 189 7.56 -5.62 34.19
C ALA A 189 7.66 -6.92 33.35
N PHE A 190 8.89 -7.30 33.04
CA PHE A 190 9.16 -8.53 32.28
C PHE A 190 10.33 -9.28 32.95
N PRO A 191 10.11 -10.48 33.51
CA PRO A 191 11.15 -11.24 34.17
C PRO A 191 12.33 -11.58 33.28
N GLY A 192 13.56 -11.27 33.69
CA GLY A 192 14.77 -11.57 32.93
C GLY A 192 15.06 -10.66 31.74
N ALA A 193 14.22 -9.66 31.48
CA ALA A 193 14.50 -8.68 30.43
C ALA A 193 15.46 -7.59 30.90
N GLN A 194 16.26 -7.08 29.99
CA GLN A 194 17.08 -5.90 30.22
C GLN A 194 16.23 -4.64 30.01
N VAL A 195 16.23 -3.76 31.04
CA VAL A 195 15.49 -2.49 30.93
C VAL A 195 16.28 -1.50 30.04
N LEU A 196 15.61 -0.97 29.04
CA LEU A 196 16.17 0.08 28.18
C LEU A 196 16.26 1.39 28.97
N SER A 197 17.43 2.03 28.92
CA SER A 197 17.64 3.35 29.51
C SER A 197 17.03 4.47 28.68
N THR A 198 16.82 4.21 27.41
CA THR A 198 16.29 5.18 26.42
C THR A 198 14.80 4.94 26.23
N ASP A 199 14.01 5.99 26.29
CA ASP A 199 12.60 5.95 25.95
C ASP A 199 12.44 5.80 24.42
N LEU A 200 11.54 4.91 23.99
CA LEU A 200 11.26 4.67 22.57
C LEU A 200 10.83 5.92 21.81
N LEU A 201 10.13 6.83 22.48
CA LEU A 201 9.72 8.08 21.86
C LEU A 201 10.92 8.97 21.53
N SER A 202 11.94 8.99 22.41
CA SER A 202 13.18 9.73 22.15
C SER A 202 13.96 9.19 20.98
N SER A 203 13.97 7.86 20.85
CA SER A 203 14.70 7.16 19.78
C SER A 203 14.16 7.47 18.38
N LEU A 204 12.93 8.02 18.27
CA LEU A 204 12.39 8.47 16.98
C LEU A 204 13.19 9.61 16.35
N ALA A 205 13.92 10.40 17.13
CA ALA A 205 14.77 11.47 16.61
C ALA A 205 15.90 10.93 15.74
N ASP A 206 16.40 9.74 16.07
CA ASP A 206 17.53 9.10 15.40
C ASP A 206 17.10 8.26 14.19
N VAL A 207 15.78 8.08 14.00
CA VAL A 207 15.23 7.32 12.88
C VAL A 207 15.26 8.15 11.61
N SER A 208 15.88 7.60 10.56
CA SER A 208 15.90 8.19 9.21
C SER A 208 15.39 7.19 8.17
N GLY A 209 14.82 7.69 7.09
CA GLY A 209 14.40 6.84 5.97
C GLY A 209 13.08 6.07 6.18
N HIS A 210 12.39 6.26 7.31
CA HIS A 210 11.13 5.60 7.64
C HIS A 210 9.95 6.57 7.68
N ASP A 211 10.03 7.66 6.91
CA ASP A 211 8.97 8.66 6.87
C ASP A 211 7.74 8.14 6.14
N LEU A 212 6.60 8.25 6.78
CA LEU A 212 5.30 7.91 6.20
C LEU A 212 4.86 9.01 5.25
N ILE A 213 4.91 8.72 3.96
CA ILE A 213 4.62 9.68 2.91
C ILE A 213 3.44 9.18 2.08
N SER A 214 2.43 10.02 1.88
CA SER A 214 1.29 9.71 1.04
C SER A 214 1.65 9.79 -0.45
N ARG A 215 0.87 9.11 -1.30
CA ARG A 215 1.06 9.16 -2.75
C ARG A 215 1.00 10.59 -3.32
N GLN A 216 0.15 11.42 -2.74
CA GLN A 216 0.04 12.83 -3.15
C GLN A 216 1.28 13.65 -2.78
N GLU A 217 1.86 13.39 -1.61
CA GLU A 217 3.11 14.03 -1.18
C GLU A 217 4.29 13.59 -2.01
N GLN A 218 4.38 12.29 -2.33
CA GLN A 218 5.38 11.75 -3.26
C GLN A 218 5.31 12.41 -4.64
N GLY A 219 4.10 12.57 -5.17
CA GLY A 219 3.89 13.26 -6.44
C GLY A 219 4.35 14.73 -6.39
N LYS A 220 4.16 15.41 -5.27
CA LYS A 220 4.63 16.79 -5.06
C LYS A 220 6.15 16.86 -4.92
N GLU A 221 6.77 15.92 -4.22
CA GLU A 221 8.24 15.83 -4.08
C GLU A 221 8.93 15.54 -5.42
N LEU A 222 8.40 14.56 -6.18
CA LEU A 222 8.89 14.26 -7.53
C LEU A 222 8.72 15.47 -8.47
N ALA A 223 7.58 16.15 -8.42
CA ALA A 223 7.34 17.36 -9.20
C ALA A 223 8.28 18.52 -8.77
N ALA A 224 8.56 18.64 -7.49
CA ALA A 224 9.47 19.65 -6.96
C ALA A 224 10.94 19.38 -7.35
N THR A 225 11.39 18.13 -7.28
CA THR A 225 12.73 17.70 -7.72
C THR A 225 12.88 17.83 -9.23
N THR A 226 11.87 17.43 -10.00
CA THR A 226 11.85 17.62 -11.46
C THR A 226 11.86 19.10 -11.84
N LYS A 227 11.12 19.95 -11.10
CA LYS A 227 11.12 21.40 -11.32
C LYS A 227 12.46 22.05 -10.97
N LYS A 228 13.14 21.54 -9.94
CA LYS A 228 14.49 22.01 -9.57
C LYS A 228 15.54 21.55 -10.59
N SER A 229 15.46 20.32 -11.06
CA SER A 229 16.29 19.77 -12.14
C SER A 229 16.07 20.52 -13.46
N ASN A 230 14.81 20.78 -13.83
CA ASN A 230 14.48 21.54 -15.04
C ASN A 230 14.98 23.00 -14.98
N ARG A 231 14.98 23.64 -13.81
CA ARG A 231 15.57 24.98 -13.68
C ARG A 231 17.08 24.96 -13.90
N LEU A 232 17.79 23.98 -13.35
CA LEU A 232 19.21 23.78 -13.62
C LEU A 232 19.47 23.49 -15.11
N SER A 233 18.67 22.63 -15.73
CA SER A 233 18.75 22.33 -17.16
C SER A 233 18.47 23.56 -18.03
N ILE A 234 17.54 24.43 -17.62
CA ILE A 234 17.28 25.71 -18.30
C ILE A 234 18.48 26.66 -18.18
N TYR A 235 19.12 26.74 -17.01
CA TYR A 235 20.34 27.53 -16.87
C TYR A 235 21.49 26.99 -17.71
N PHE A 236 21.66 25.67 -17.81
CA PHE A 236 22.63 25.04 -18.70
C PHE A 236 22.29 25.27 -20.18
N LEU A 237 21.02 25.25 -20.56
CA LEU A 237 20.57 25.57 -21.91
C LEU A 237 20.81 27.07 -22.26
N ILE A 238 20.55 27.96 -21.30
CA ILE A 238 20.82 29.41 -21.49
C ILE A 238 22.33 29.65 -21.59
N ALA A 239 23.14 29.01 -20.75
CA ALA A 239 24.59 29.10 -20.82
C ALA A 239 25.14 28.51 -22.14
N ALA A 240 24.61 27.38 -22.58
CA ALA A 240 24.95 26.80 -23.88
C ALA A 240 24.51 27.68 -25.06
N ALA A 241 23.32 28.29 -24.98
CA ALA A 241 22.84 29.23 -25.98
C ALA A 241 23.70 30.52 -26.03
N LEU A 242 24.13 31.02 -24.88
CA LEU A 242 25.08 32.15 -24.79
C LEU A 242 26.45 31.79 -25.38
N LEU A 243 26.98 30.61 -25.08
CA LEU A 243 28.22 30.11 -25.69
C LEU A 243 28.10 29.96 -27.20
N VAL A 244 26.98 29.41 -27.69
CA VAL A 244 26.68 29.32 -29.13
C VAL A 244 26.55 30.71 -29.74
N ALA A 245 25.92 31.67 -29.06
CA ALA A 245 25.83 33.04 -29.54
C ALA A 245 27.20 33.72 -29.63
N VAL A 246 28.08 33.51 -28.66
CA VAL A 246 29.48 34.02 -28.67
C VAL A 246 30.29 33.38 -29.81
N VAL A 247 30.12 32.07 -30.05
CA VAL A 247 30.80 31.39 -31.17
C VAL A 247 30.24 31.84 -32.53
N LEU A 248 28.93 32.10 -32.61
CA LEU A 248 28.31 32.63 -33.81
C LEU A 248 28.73 34.09 -34.12
N THR A 249 28.89 34.95 -33.09
CA THR A 249 29.35 36.32 -33.30
C THR A 249 30.81 36.38 -33.74
N GLN A 250 31.64 35.37 -33.44
CA GLN A 250 32.99 35.24 -33.93
C GLN A 250 33.11 34.70 -35.38
N ARG A 251 32.03 34.13 -35.93
CA ARG A 251 32.02 33.57 -37.31
C ARG A 251 31.17 34.36 -38.32
N PHE A 252 30.61 35.51 -37.94
CA PHE A 252 29.74 36.30 -38.82
C PHE A 252 30.49 37.15 -39.87
N ASP A 253 31.78 36.91 -40.03
CA ASP A 253 32.58 37.62 -41.09
C ASP A 253 32.76 36.80 -42.38
N GLU A 254 32.04 35.68 -42.57
CA GLU A 254 32.05 34.96 -43.83
C GLU A 254 30.62 34.75 -44.36
N GLU A 255 30.22 35.63 -45.27
CA GLU A 255 29.05 35.47 -46.15
C GLU A 255 29.18 34.20 -46.99
N GLN A 256 28.52 33.12 -46.60
CA GLN A 256 28.05 32.05 -47.55
C GLN A 256 27.42 30.83 -46.86
N VAL A 257 26.47 30.92 -45.95
CA VAL A 257 25.81 29.73 -45.40
C VAL A 257 24.25 29.80 -45.42
N VAL A 258 23.63 30.72 -46.17
CA VAL A 258 22.16 30.89 -46.12
C VAL A 258 21.39 29.81 -46.88
N ILE A 259 21.97 29.04 -47.78
CA ILE A 259 21.20 28.13 -48.68
C ILE A 259 21.16 26.68 -48.19
N LYS A 260 22.01 26.26 -47.25
CA LYS A 260 21.99 24.88 -46.71
C LYS A 260 21.12 24.67 -45.42
N GLY A 261 20.65 25.77 -44.84
CA GLY A 261 19.87 25.74 -43.60
C GLY A 261 18.42 25.29 -43.75
N GLU A 262 17.76 25.66 -44.84
CA GLU A 262 16.33 25.39 -45.01
C GLU A 262 15.99 23.90 -45.23
N ALA A 263 16.81 23.15 -45.94
CA ALA A 263 16.57 21.71 -46.18
C ALA A 263 16.73 20.85 -44.91
N THR A 264 17.59 21.24 -43.99
CA THR A 264 17.81 20.54 -42.73
C THR A 264 16.71 20.82 -41.69
N TRP A 265 16.18 22.06 -41.69
CA TRP A 265 15.03 22.43 -40.87
C TRP A 265 13.75 21.70 -41.29
N ALA A 266 13.47 21.64 -42.59
CA ALA A 266 12.33 20.89 -43.11
C ALA A 266 12.37 19.40 -42.74
N LYS A 267 13.55 18.77 -42.79
CA LYS A 267 13.73 17.37 -42.35
C LYS A 267 13.51 17.18 -40.86
N ARG A 268 13.97 18.11 -40.01
CA ARG A 268 13.76 18.05 -38.54
C ARG A 268 12.29 18.25 -38.16
N VAL A 269 11.59 19.18 -38.80
CA VAL A 269 10.16 19.41 -38.60
C VAL A 269 9.34 18.19 -39.05
N ALA A 270 9.69 17.60 -40.21
CA ALA A 270 9.03 16.39 -40.70
C ALA A 270 9.23 15.20 -39.74
N LYS A 271 10.45 15.03 -39.19
CA LYS A 271 10.74 13.98 -38.21
C LYS A 271 10.03 14.22 -36.87
N ALA A 272 9.93 15.46 -36.39
CA ALA A 272 9.18 15.80 -35.20
C ALA A 272 7.67 15.56 -35.37
N ARG A 273 7.10 15.86 -36.55
CA ARG A 273 5.70 15.57 -36.86
C ARG A 273 5.41 14.06 -36.93
N SER A 274 6.33 13.27 -37.48
CA SER A 274 6.17 11.80 -37.52
C SER A 274 6.23 11.18 -36.10
N ASN A 275 7.16 11.63 -35.28
CA ASN A 275 7.27 11.17 -33.89
C ASN A 275 6.02 11.53 -33.06
N ARG A 276 5.44 12.72 -33.28
CA ARG A 276 4.19 13.13 -32.62
C ARG A 276 3.01 12.25 -33.05
N LYS A 277 2.90 11.90 -34.32
CA LYS A 277 1.87 10.96 -34.83
C LYS A 277 2.02 9.56 -34.20
N ILE A 278 3.24 9.07 -34.02
CA ILE A 278 3.50 7.78 -33.38
C ILE A 278 3.07 7.83 -31.90
N ALA A 279 3.45 8.88 -31.17
CA ALA A 279 3.06 9.06 -29.79
C ALA A 279 1.54 9.20 -29.59
N GLU A 280 0.84 9.89 -30.49
CA GLU A 280 -0.63 9.98 -30.49
C GLU A 280 -1.31 8.62 -30.75
N LEU A 281 -0.73 7.79 -31.63
CA LEU A 281 -1.23 6.44 -31.89
C LEU A 281 -1.01 5.49 -30.71
N GLU A 282 0.11 5.61 -30.02
CA GLU A 282 0.40 4.83 -28.81
C GLU A 282 -0.50 5.24 -27.64
N SER A 283 -0.69 6.54 -27.43
CA SER A 283 -1.62 7.08 -26.43
C SER A 283 -3.06 6.58 -26.68
N LYS A 284 -3.50 6.59 -27.94
CA LYS A 284 -4.83 6.09 -28.31
C LYS A 284 -4.98 4.60 -28.03
N LYS A 285 -3.96 3.79 -28.30
CA LYS A 285 -3.95 2.35 -27.98
C LYS A 285 -4.03 2.10 -26.48
N GLN A 286 -3.33 2.91 -25.66
CA GLN A 286 -3.41 2.81 -24.20
C GLN A 286 -4.79 3.17 -23.67
N THR A 287 -5.41 4.25 -24.20
CA THR A 287 -6.76 4.66 -23.79
C THR A 287 -7.80 3.60 -24.17
N ASP A 288 -7.70 3.01 -25.38
CA ASP A 288 -8.59 1.93 -25.82
C ASP A 288 -8.42 0.67 -24.95
N PHE A 289 -7.20 0.37 -24.52
CA PHE A 289 -6.92 -0.75 -23.61
C PHE A 289 -7.49 -0.51 -22.20
N THR A 290 -7.36 0.70 -21.69
CA THR A 290 -7.93 1.09 -20.38
C THR A 290 -9.47 1.01 -20.41
N ASN A 291 -10.09 1.53 -21.46
CA ASN A 291 -11.55 1.48 -21.64
C ASN A 291 -12.10 0.03 -21.76
N LEU A 292 -11.29 -0.91 -22.25
CA LEU A 292 -11.64 -2.34 -22.28
C LEU A 292 -11.54 -3.00 -20.89
N LEU A 293 -10.67 -2.51 -20.03
CA LEU A 293 -10.46 -3.05 -18.68
C LEU A 293 -11.45 -2.48 -17.65
N ASP A 294 -11.87 -1.21 -17.81
CA ASP A 294 -12.78 -0.55 -16.87
C ASP A 294 -14.05 -1.36 -16.56
N PRO A 295 -14.76 -1.98 -17.51
CA PRO A 295 -15.91 -2.81 -17.22
C PRO A 295 -15.56 -4.06 -16.40
N ALA A 296 -14.34 -4.59 -16.54
CA ALA A 296 -13.90 -5.78 -15.81
C ALA A 296 -13.63 -5.52 -14.32
N PHE A 297 -13.29 -4.27 -13.99
CA PHE A 297 -12.98 -3.82 -12.63
C PHE A 297 -14.10 -3.01 -11.97
N ALA A 298 -15.25 -2.88 -12.62
CA ALA A 298 -16.40 -2.19 -12.05
C ALA A 298 -16.73 -2.72 -10.64
N PRO A 299 -17.06 -1.84 -9.67
CA PRO A 299 -17.33 -2.25 -8.27
C PRO A 299 -18.37 -3.36 -8.15
N GLY A 300 -19.37 -3.38 -9.03
CA GLY A 300 -20.40 -4.41 -9.08
C GLY A 300 -19.92 -5.81 -9.44
N GLN A 301 -18.72 -5.95 -9.99
CA GLN A 301 -18.12 -7.26 -10.33
C GLN A 301 -17.22 -7.83 -9.24
N ARG A 302 -17.11 -7.19 -8.09
CA ARG A 302 -16.37 -7.73 -6.94
C ARG A 302 -17.17 -8.87 -6.30
N LEU A 303 -16.79 -10.11 -6.60
CA LEU A 303 -17.45 -11.30 -6.02
C LEU A 303 -17.20 -11.41 -4.51
N SER A 304 -16.13 -10.82 -4.00
CA SER A 304 -15.83 -10.73 -2.57
C SER A 304 -16.91 -10.00 -1.77
N ASP A 305 -17.49 -8.94 -2.33
CA ASP A 305 -18.59 -8.21 -1.74
C ASP A 305 -19.87 -9.06 -1.66
N ALA A 306 -20.17 -9.82 -2.71
CA ALA A 306 -21.29 -10.78 -2.70
C ALA A 306 -21.10 -11.85 -1.62
N LEU A 307 -19.89 -12.38 -1.45
CA LEU A 307 -19.58 -13.35 -0.40
C LEU A 307 -19.77 -12.77 1.01
N ALA A 308 -19.28 -11.55 1.23
CA ALA A 308 -19.46 -10.85 2.50
C ALA A 308 -20.96 -10.67 2.83
N THR A 309 -21.77 -10.25 1.84
CA THR A 309 -23.21 -10.07 2.01
C THR A 309 -23.90 -11.41 2.33
N ILE A 310 -23.54 -12.51 1.65
CA ILE A 310 -24.06 -13.85 1.95
C ILE A 310 -23.76 -14.25 3.40
N THR A 311 -22.51 -14.03 3.84
CA THR A 311 -22.08 -14.41 5.20
C THR A 311 -22.79 -13.60 6.28
N ILE A 312 -22.96 -12.28 6.06
CA ILE A 312 -23.64 -11.39 7.01
C ILE A 312 -25.16 -11.69 7.06
N SER A 313 -25.74 -12.10 5.94
CA SER A 313 -27.19 -12.40 5.85
C SER A 313 -27.56 -13.78 6.40
N ALA A 314 -26.59 -14.65 6.70
CA ALA A 314 -26.85 -15.98 7.22
C ALA A 314 -27.31 -15.91 8.69
N PRO A 315 -28.52 -16.47 9.02
CA PRO A 315 -28.98 -16.60 10.40
C PRO A 315 -28.02 -17.49 11.24
N GLN A 316 -28.00 -17.31 12.55
CA GLN A 316 -27.13 -18.09 13.46
C GLN A 316 -27.37 -19.61 13.40
N SER A 317 -28.55 -20.05 12.95
CA SER A 317 -28.93 -21.45 12.77
C SER A 317 -28.59 -22.02 11.40
N VAL A 318 -27.86 -21.31 10.57
CA VAL A 318 -27.44 -21.69 9.21
C VAL A 318 -25.92 -21.71 9.09
N TRP A 319 -25.38 -22.82 8.60
CA TRP A 319 -23.94 -22.97 8.29
C TRP A 319 -23.73 -23.14 6.80
N LEU A 320 -22.92 -22.32 6.21
CA LEU A 320 -22.54 -22.43 4.81
C LEU A 320 -21.43 -23.48 4.66
N THR A 321 -21.66 -24.48 3.84
CA THR A 321 -20.68 -25.54 3.55
C THR A 321 -19.90 -25.28 2.25
N GLY A 322 -20.44 -24.42 1.38
CA GLY A 322 -19.75 -24.05 0.15
C GLY A 322 -20.51 -22.99 -0.64
N VAL A 323 -19.72 -22.15 -1.31
CA VAL A 323 -20.24 -21.17 -2.25
C VAL A 323 -19.42 -21.29 -3.54
N ASN A 324 -20.10 -21.62 -4.63
CA ASN A 324 -19.49 -21.66 -5.95
C ASN A 324 -19.85 -20.37 -6.70
N MET A 325 -18.82 -19.63 -7.13
CA MET A 325 -18.98 -18.30 -7.72
C MET A 325 -18.21 -18.21 -9.04
N ASP A 326 -18.96 -18.20 -10.14
CA ASP A 326 -18.41 -17.98 -11.47
C ASP A 326 -18.92 -16.66 -12.05
N ARG A 327 -18.06 -15.96 -12.78
CA ARG A 327 -18.45 -14.72 -13.45
C ARG A 327 -19.45 -15.00 -14.56
N GLY A 328 -20.55 -14.21 -14.57
CA GLY A 328 -21.62 -14.32 -15.55
C GLY A 328 -22.52 -15.54 -15.38
N ARG A 329 -22.43 -16.22 -14.25
CA ARG A 329 -23.31 -17.34 -13.89
C ARG A 329 -23.96 -17.12 -12.54
N PRO A 330 -25.12 -17.71 -12.26
CA PRO A 330 -25.69 -17.73 -10.92
C PRO A 330 -24.71 -18.35 -9.92
N LEU A 331 -24.64 -17.78 -8.73
CA LEU A 331 -23.89 -18.32 -7.61
C LEU A 331 -24.67 -19.51 -7.03
N GLN A 332 -23.99 -20.60 -6.73
CA GLN A 332 -24.56 -21.73 -6.03
C GLN A 332 -24.08 -21.73 -4.58
N ILE A 333 -25.02 -21.62 -3.65
CA ILE A 333 -24.77 -21.64 -2.21
C ILE A 333 -25.26 -22.98 -1.66
N ARG A 334 -24.43 -23.64 -0.87
CA ARG A 334 -24.76 -24.88 -0.16
C ARG A 334 -24.56 -24.68 1.32
N GLY A 335 -25.44 -25.24 2.10
CA GLY A 335 -25.35 -25.12 3.55
C GLY A 335 -26.21 -26.15 4.27
N THR A 336 -26.13 -26.08 5.58
CA THR A 336 -26.91 -26.87 6.52
C THR A 336 -27.59 -25.93 7.50
N ALA A 337 -28.84 -26.17 7.83
CA ALA A 337 -29.61 -25.38 8.77
C ALA A 337 -30.25 -26.31 9.83
N LEU A 338 -30.56 -25.75 10.98
CA LEU A 338 -31.26 -26.52 12.03
C LEU A 338 -32.70 -26.76 11.70
N THR A 339 -33.38 -25.88 10.97
CA THR A 339 -34.80 -25.98 10.63
C THR A 339 -35.10 -25.50 9.22
N ASN A 340 -36.23 -25.90 8.65
CA ASN A 340 -36.69 -25.40 7.36
C ASN A 340 -37.03 -23.91 7.38
N GLU A 341 -37.53 -23.42 8.53
CA GLU A 341 -37.82 -21.99 8.72
C GLU A 341 -36.54 -21.12 8.60
N ALA A 342 -35.43 -21.63 9.13
CA ALA A 342 -34.13 -20.94 9.00
C ALA A 342 -33.68 -20.86 7.54
N VAL A 343 -33.89 -21.90 6.75
CA VAL A 343 -33.62 -21.87 5.30
C VAL A 343 -34.50 -20.84 4.61
N THR A 344 -35.78 -20.82 4.92
CA THR A 344 -36.74 -19.88 4.34
C THR A 344 -36.41 -18.44 4.72
N GLN A 345 -36.06 -18.21 5.98
CA GLN A 345 -35.61 -16.89 6.45
C GLN A 345 -34.35 -16.44 5.69
N PHE A 346 -33.41 -17.33 5.49
CA PHE A 346 -32.17 -17.01 4.76
C PHE A 346 -32.45 -16.65 3.29
N VAL A 347 -33.31 -17.42 2.60
CA VAL A 347 -33.76 -17.14 1.23
C VAL A 347 -34.43 -15.78 1.14
N ASN A 348 -35.33 -15.45 2.08
CA ASN A 348 -36.03 -14.16 2.10
C ASN A 348 -35.07 -13.00 2.39
N THR A 349 -34.12 -13.17 3.32
CA THR A 349 -33.13 -12.13 3.66
C THR A 349 -32.22 -11.85 2.46
N LEU A 350 -31.75 -12.86 1.77
CA LEU A 350 -30.96 -12.69 0.54
C LEU A 350 -31.79 -12.06 -0.59
N GLY A 351 -33.06 -12.45 -0.74
CA GLY A 351 -33.96 -11.89 -1.75
C GLY A 351 -34.34 -10.44 -1.50
N ALA A 352 -34.31 -9.98 -0.25
CA ALA A 352 -34.53 -8.58 0.12
C ALA A 352 -33.29 -7.69 -0.09
N SER A 353 -32.12 -8.29 -0.35
CA SER A 353 -30.87 -7.55 -0.56
C SER A 353 -30.78 -7.00 -1.99
N ASP A 354 -30.50 -5.71 -2.15
CA ASP A 354 -30.27 -5.08 -3.46
C ASP A 354 -29.10 -5.68 -4.25
N ARG A 355 -28.27 -6.48 -3.56
CA ARG A 355 -27.07 -7.11 -4.14
C ARG A 355 -27.39 -8.39 -4.90
N PHE A 356 -28.58 -9.00 -4.67
CA PHE A 356 -28.97 -10.26 -5.27
C PHE A 356 -30.32 -10.20 -5.99
N ARG A 357 -30.47 -11.04 -7.00
CA ARG A 357 -31.72 -11.28 -7.73
C ARG A 357 -31.91 -12.77 -7.92
N ASP A 358 -33.15 -13.17 -8.20
CA ASP A 358 -33.51 -14.55 -8.55
C ASP A 358 -33.00 -15.58 -7.53
N VAL A 359 -33.21 -15.28 -6.24
CA VAL A 359 -32.86 -16.21 -5.16
C VAL A 359 -33.84 -17.39 -5.20
N GLN A 360 -33.33 -18.58 -5.55
CA GLN A 360 -34.13 -19.79 -5.70
C GLN A 360 -33.56 -20.92 -4.88
N LEU A 361 -34.38 -21.53 -4.05
CA LEU A 361 -34.04 -22.77 -3.37
C LEU A 361 -34.15 -23.92 -4.37
N VAL A 362 -33.04 -24.58 -4.65
CA VAL A 362 -32.96 -25.69 -5.62
C VAL A 362 -33.32 -26.99 -4.96
N ASN A 363 -32.82 -27.23 -3.77
CA ASN A 363 -33.07 -28.45 -3.00
C ASN A 363 -32.98 -28.17 -1.50
N ALA A 364 -33.83 -28.82 -0.73
CA ALA A 364 -33.76 -28.91 0.72
C ALA A 364 -34.07 -30.35 1.12
N SER A 365 -33.18 -30.97 1.85
CA SER A 365 -33.35 -32.37 2.30
C SER A 365 -32.98 -32.51 3.76
N THR A 366 -33.80 -33.20 4.51
CA THR A 366 -33.53 -33.52 5.90
C THR A 366 -32.40 -34.55 5.98
N ALA A 367 -31.43 -34.28 6.82
CA ALA A 367 -30.34 -35.20 7.13
C ALA A 367 -30.17 -35.28 8.65
N LYS A 368 -29.45 -36.27 9.12
CA LYS A 368 -29.18 -36.43 10.55
C LYS A 368 -27.68 -36.37 10.76
N ILE A 369 -27.24 -35.42 11.59
CA ILE A 369 -25.85 -35.32 12.01
C ILE A 369 -25.80 -35.66 13.49
N GLU A 370 -25.15 -36.78 13.80
CA GLU A 370 -25.16 -37.41 15.15
C GLU A 370 -26.57 -37.69 15.60
N GLN A 371 -27.13 -36.95 16.56
CA GLN A 371 -28.46 -37.06 17.07
C GLN A 371 -29.41 -35.91 16.70
N THR A 372 -28.90 -34.92 15.94
CA THR A 372 -29.67 -33.73 15.58
C THR A 372 -30.15 -33.81 14.13
N GLU A 373 -31.43 -33.60 13.94
CA GLU A 373 -31.99 -33.41 12.60
C GLU A 373 -31.58 -32.05 12.05
N VAL A 374 -31.09 -32.03 10.82
CA VAL A 374 -30.66 -30.82 10.11
C VAL A 374 -31.21 -30.85 8.70
N VAL A 375 -31.26 -29.69 8.08
CA VAL A 375 -31.70 -29.52 6.69
C VAL A 375 -30.50 -29.08 5.84
N ASN A 376 -30.12 -29.97 4.93
CA ASN A 376 -29.13 -29.59 3.90
C ASN A 376 -29.85 -28.88 2.76
N PHE A 377 -29.34 -27.74 2.35
CA PHE A 377 -29.93 -26.96 1.30
C PHE A 377 -28.95 -26.57 0.23
N THR A 378 -29.46 -26.37 -0.98
CA THR A 378 -28.75 -25.77 -2.10
C THR A 378 -29.62 -24.70 -2.71
N MET A 379 -29.08 -23.51 -2.91
CA MET A 379 -29.77 -22.39 -3.54
C MET A 379 -28.94 -21.79 -4.65
N ASN A 380 -29.62 -21.28 -5.66
CA ASN A 380 -29.00 -20.47 -6.71
C ASN A 380 -29.37 -18.99 -6.53
N VAL A 381 -28.42 -18.12 -6.74
CA VAL A 381 -28.57 -16.69 -6.51
C VAL A 381 -27.82 -15.93 -7.60
N THR A 382 -28.44 -14.94 -8.20
CA THR A 382 -27.77 -14.09 -9.19
C THR A 382 -27.28 -12.80 -8.55
N ALA A 383 -25.97 -12.61 -8.50
CA ALA A 383 -25.40 -11.34 -8.03
C ALA A 383 -25.62 -10.23 -9.06
N VAL A 384 -26.14 -9.09 -8.60
CA VAL A 384 -26.34 -7.89 -9.44
C VAL A 384 -25.00 -7.42 -9.98
N ALA A 385 -24.96 -7.09 -11.27
CA ALA A 385 -23.77 -6.70 -12.03
C ALA A 385 -22.67 -7.80 -12.18
N ASN A 386 -23.00 -9.06 -11.91
CA ASN A 386 -22.16 -10.19 -12.28
C ASN A 386 -22.28 -10.46 -13.78
N VAL A 387 -21.58 -9.72 -14.63
CA VAL A 387 -21.56 -9.87 -16.09
C VAL A 387 -20.38 -10.70 -16.56
N PRO A 388 -20.53 -11.52 -17.60
CA PRO A 388 -19.41 -12.24 -18.18
C PRO A 388 -18.37 -11.26 -18.74
N LEU A 389 -17.09 -11.59 -18.59
CA LEU A 389 -16.02 -10.79 -19.18
C LEU A 389 -16.21 -10.71 -20.72
N PRO A 390 -15.99 -9.55 -21.32
CA PRO A 390 -16.04 -9.41 -22.77
C PRO A 390 -15.03 -10.38 -23.42
N LYS A 391 -15.49 -11.11 -24.43
CA LYS A 391 -14.61 -12.03 -25.17
C LYS A 391 -13.50 -11.22 -25.82
N PRO A 392 -12.23 -11.66 -25.76
CA PRO A 392 -11.14 -10.97 -26.42
C PRO A 392 -11.44 -10.86 -27.91
N ILE A 393 -11.41 -9.64 -28.43
CA ILE A 393 -11.59 -9.38 -29.87
C ILE A 393 -10.42 -10.06 -30.56
N LYS A 394 -10.70 -11.14 -31.28
CA LYS A 394 -9.69 -11.78 -32.14
C LYS A 394 -9.26 -10.72 -33.15
N SER A 395 -8.04 -10.21 -33.01
CA SER A 395 -7.45 -9.34 -34.03
C SER A 395 -7.49 -10.07 -35.34
N LYS A 396 -8.25 -9.54 -36.32
CA LYS A 396 -8.19 -10.01 -37.71
C LYS A 396 -6.74 -9.85 -38.13
N LYS A 397 -6.05 -10.98 -38.27
CA LYS A 397 -4.75 -11.07 -38.94
C LYS A 397 -4.90 -10.39 -40.30
N ALA A 398 -4.22 -9.28 -40.49
CA ALA A 398 -4.16 -8.61 -41.77
C ALA A 398 -3.63 -9.63 -42.76
N ALA A 399 -4.49 -10.05 -43.67
CA ALA A 399 -4.13 -10.90 -44.79
C ALA A 399 -3.14 -10.11 -45.66
N GLY A 400 -1.93 -10.61 -45.72
CA GLY A 400 -0.89 -10.09 -46.57
C GLY A 400 -1.36 -10.18 -48.04
N THR A 401 -1.42 -9.05 -48.69
CA THR A 401 -1.49 -8.99 -50.13
C THR A 401 -0.08 -8.80 -50.67
N SER A 402 0.57 -9.91 -50.95
CA SER A 402 1.68 -9.92 -51.86
C SER A 402 1.08 -9.77 -53.28
N LYS A 403 1.35 -8.70 -53.96
CA LYS A 403 1.31 -8.63 -55.40
C LYS A 403 2.63 -8.06 -55.88
N GLY A 404 3.43 -8.93 -56.41
CA GLY A 404 4.49 -8.57 -57.29
C GLY A 404 3.93 -7.97 -58.58
N SER A 405 4.64 -7.09 -59.17
CA SER A 405 4.65 -6.84 -60.61
C SER A 405 6.00 -6.19 -60.93
N ASP A 406 6.63 -6.90 -61.61
CA ASP A 406 7.63 -6.87 -62.66
C ASP A 406 7.38 -5.75 -63.68
N LYS A 407 8.49 -5.24 -64.28
CA LYS A 407 8.67 -4.50 -65.54
C LYS A 407 8.42 -2.97 -65.53
N SER A 408 9.45 -2.22 -65.66
CA SER A 408 10.21 -1.66 -66.78
C SER A 408 11.21 -0.63 -66.29
#